data_03f6e758f3896b3724a88b8bca5da043
#
_entry.id   03f6e758f3896b3724a88b8bca5da043
#
_cell.length_a   1.000
_cell.length_b   1.000
_cell.length_c   1.000
_cell.angle_alpha   90.00
_cell.angle_beta   90.00
_cell.angle_gamma   90.00
#
_symmetry.space_group_name_H-M   'P 1'
#
loop_
_entity.id
_entity.type
_entity.pdbx_description
1 polymer ?
#
loop_
_entity_poly.entity_id
_entity_poly.type
_entity_poly.pdbx_seq_one_letter_code
_entity_poly.pdbx_strand_id
1 'polypeptide(L)'
;MIGNAQALAADFDLEKLTPEFYLDPYPTYRALRENDPVKRMPNGSYFLTRYDDLVSAYKNTKTYSSDKKREFAPKYGDSLLYEHHTTSLVFNDPPAHTRVRRLIMGALSPRAIAAMEPDLIALVDRLLDRLAAKDDVDLISDFAAAIPIEVIGNLLDVPHDEREPLRDWSLAILGALEPVISPEAFARGNKAVGDFLSYLEVLVERRRAKPGNPQHDVLTRLIQGEDNGERLTAKELLHNCIFLLNAGHETTTNLIGNGLVALSETPAQKKRLIEHPDLIKSAVEEILRFESSNQLGNRMTTEPVELGGVALAAGTPVTLCIGAANRDPAQFSDPESLDIGRTPNRHLAFGTGAHQCAGMALARLEGAIAISRFLVRFPGHALNGEPVRGGRVRFRGFSKVPCVVNQ
;
A
#
# COMPACT_ATOMS: atom_id res chain seq x y z
N MET A 1 20.10 -25.76 11.72
CA MET A 1 19.48 -24.46 11.30
C MET A 1 19.93 -24.03 9.88
N ILE A 2 21.21 -24.18 9.50
CA ILE A 2 21.71 -23.76 8.15
C ILE A 2 21.02 -24.53 7.00
N GLY A 3 20.81 -25.85 7.14
CA GLY A 3 20.14 -26.66 6.10
C GLY A 3 18.69 -26.27 5.83
N ASN A 4 17.97 -25.73 6.81
CA ASN A 4 16.59 -25.28 6.64
C ASN A 4 16.50 -23.96 5.85
N ALA A 5 17.41 -23.00 6.10
CA ALA A 5 17.44 -21.74 5.37
C ALA A 5 17.78 -21.91 3.89
N GLN A 6 18.75 -22.78 3.56
CA GLN A 6 19.07 -23.11 2.17
C GLN A 6 17.90 -23.77 1.44
N ALA A 7 17.19 -24.70 2.11
CA ALA A 7 16.00 -25.33 1.53
C ALA A 7 14.88 -24.30 1.29
N LEU A 8 14.59 -23.42 2.26
CA LEU A 8 13.61 -22.34 2.09
C LEU A 8 13.92 -21.43 0.89
N ALA A 9 15.19 -21.09 0.66
CA ALA A 9 15.59 -20.29 -0.48
C ALA A 9 15.51 -21.08 -1.79
N ALA A 10 15.93 -22.35 -1.79
CA ALA A 10 15.92 -23.20 -2.97
C ALA A 10 14.49 -23.50 -3.46
N ASP A 11 13.59 -23.84 -2.54
CA ASP A 11 12.22 -24.27 -2.83
C ASP A 11 11.24 -23.12 -3.01
N PHE A 12 11.67 -21.88 -2.80
CA PHE A 12 10.78 -20.71 -2.89
C PHE A 12 10.21 -20.53 -4.30
N ASP A 13 8.88 -20.53 -4.37
CA ASP A 13 8.10 -20.24 -5.58
C ASP A 13 6.94 -19.32 -5.22
N LEU A 14 6.96 -18.10 -5.79
CA LEU A 14 5.95 -17.08 -5.53
C LEU A 14 4.52 -17.50 -5.96
N GLU A 15 4.41 -18.51 -6.82
CA GLU A 15 3.14 -19.07 -7.29
C GLU A 15 2.64 -20.24 -6.41
N LYS A 16 3.48 -20.72 -5.45
CA LYS A 16 3.18 -21.87 -4.59
C LYS A 16 3.50 -21.59 -3.12
N LEU A 17 2.98 -20.51 -2.61
CA LEU A 17 3.22 -20.10 -1.23
C LEU A 17 2.47 -20.98 -0.23
N THR A 18 3.12 -21.27 0.91
CA THR A 18 2.54 -22.08 1.99
C THR A 18 1.74 -21.22 2.96
N PRO A 19 0.82 -21.82 3.77
CA PRO A 19 0.12 -21.10 4.84
C PRO A 19 1.07 -20.40 5.82
N GLU A 20 2.20 -21.05 6.17
CA GLU A 20 3.22 -20.50 7.07
C GLU A 20 3.84 -19.23 6.51
N PHE A 21 4.07 -19.18 5.19
CA PHE A 21 4.57 -17.97 4.53
C PHE A 21 3.58 -16.79 4.65
N TYR A 22 2.28 -17.04 4.51
CA TYR A 22 1.27 -15.98 4.70
C TYR A 22 1.21 -15.49 6.15
N LEU A 23 1.47 -16.36 7.12
CA LEU A 23 1.56 -15.99 8.53
C LEU A 23 2.81 -15.16 8.81
N ASP A 24 3.99 -15.66 8.42
CA ASP A 24 5.28 -14.99 8.61
C ASP A 24 6.24 -15.24 7.43
N PRO A 25 6.38 -14.30 6.47
CA PRO A 25 7.27 -14.46 5.32
C PRO A 25 8.74 -14.15 5.64
N TYR A 26 9.03 -13.53 6.77
CA TYR A 26 10.37 -12.99 7.06
C TYR A 26 11.47 -14.03 7.19
N PRO A 27 11.24 -15.22 7.74
CA PRO A 27 12.24 -16.31 7.70
C PRO A 27 12.63 -16.70 6.26
N THR A 28 11.64 -16.78 5.35
CA THR A 28 11.88 -17.05 3.92
C THR A 28 12.60 -15.88 3.25
N TYR A 29 12.21 -14.64 3.53
CA TYR A 29 12.88 -13.46 2.99
C TYR A 29 14.34 -13.37 3.43
N ARG A 30 14.64 -13.70 4.69
CA ARG A 30 16.00 -13.78 5.20
C ARG A 30 16.80 -14.88 4.50
N ALA A 31 16.22 -16.07 4.36
CA ALA A 31 16.86 -17.19 3.69
C ALA A 31 17.21 -16.85 2.23
N LEU A 32 16.28 -16.22 1.50
CA LEU A 32 16.52 -15.74 0.13
C LEU A 32 17.64 -14.70 0.09
N ARG A 33 17.60 -13.68 0.95
CA ARG A 33 18.61 -12.61 0.96
C ARG A 33 20.02 -13.13 1.22
N GLU A 34 20.14 -14.14 2.09
CA GLU A 34 21.43 -14.74 2.47
C GLU A 34 21.96 -15.76 1.46
N ASN A 35 21.09 -16.53 0.79
CA ASN A 35 21.50 -17.66 -0.04
C ASN A 35 21.23 -17.47 -1.55
N ASP A 36 20.19 -16.72 -1.96
CA ASP A 36 19.83 -16.51 -3.36
C ASP A 36 19.10 -15.17 -3.53
N PRO A 37 19.81 -14.04 -3.33
CA PRO A 37 19.20 -12.70 -3.26
C PRO A 37 18.61 -12.20 -4.57
N VAL A 38 18.98 -12.77 -5.69
CA VAL A 38 18.44 -12.52 -7.04
C VAL A 38 17.85 -13.84 -7.56
N LYS A 39 16.82 -14.31 -6.85
CA LYS A 39 16.20 -15.62 -7.09
C LYS A 39 15.55 -15.69 -8.45
N ARG A 40 15.99 -16.64 -9.30
CA ARG A 40 15.27 -16.97 -10.53
C ARG A 40 14.07 -17.85 -10.21
N MET A 41 12.90 -17.41 -10.65
CA MET A 41 11.64 -18.14 -10.46
C MET A 41 11.40 -19.18 -11.57
N PRO A 42 10.60 -20.23 -11.34
CA PRO A 42 10.29 -21.25 -12.35
C PRO A 42 9.69 -20.68 -13.64
N ASN A 43 8.91 -19.60 -13.54
CA ASN A 43 8.31 -18.90 -14.69
C ASN A 43 9.30 -17.98 -15.45
N GLY A 44 10.59 -17.97 -15.08
CA GLY A 44 11.63 -17.16 -15.70
C GLY A 44 11.73 -15.72 -15.20
N SER A 45 10.86 -15.27 -14.29
CA SER A 45 11.00 -13.99 -13.62
C SER A 45 12.07 -14.03 -12.52
N TYR A 46 12.41 -12.88 -11.97
CA TYR A 46 13.34 -12.79 -10.84
C TYR A 46 12.72 -12.13 -9.62
N PHE A 47 13.15 -12.54 -8.43
CA PHE A 47 12.72 -12.02 -7.13
C PHE A 47 13.92 -11.46 -6.38
N LEU A 48 13.89 -10.17 -6.06
CA LEU A 48 15.00 -9.43 -5.43
C LEU A 48 14.72 -9.20 -3.96
N THR A 49 15.74 -9.35 -3.12
CA THR A 49 15.61 -9.24 -1.66
C THR A 49 16.56 -8.27 -0.99
N ARG A 50 17.65 -7.84 -1.66
CA ARG A 50 18.62 -6.89 -1.10
C ARG A 50 18.17 -5.44 -1.29
N TYR A 51 18.40 -4.62 -0.30
CA TYR A 51 18.05 -3.19 -0.31
C TYR A 51 18.62 -2.44 -1.50
N ASP A 52 19.94 -2.56 -1.76
CA ASP A 52 20.60 -1.81 -2.84
C ASP A 52 20.14 -2.23 -4.22
N ASP A 53 19.82 -3.51 -4.44
CA ASP A 53 19.28 -4.02 -5.69
C ASP A 53 17.90 -3.38 -5.98
N LEU A 54 17.04 -3.29 -4.95
CA LEU A 54 15.75 -2.63 -5.07
C LEU A 54 15.89 -1.13 -5.36
N VAL A 55 16.79 -0.44 -4.66
CA VAL A 55 17.05 0.99 -4.88
C VAL A 55 17.54 1.25 -6.30
N SER A 56 18.47 0.39 -6.79
CA SER A 56 18.96 0.46 -8.17
C SER A 56 17.82 0.31 -9.19
N ALA A 57 16.99 -0.72 -9.03
CA ALA A 57 15.85 -0.96 -9.92
C ALA A 57 14.80 0.16 -9.87
N TYR A 58 14.50 0.72 -8.70
CA TYR A 58 13.54 1.81 -8.56
C TYR A 58 14.01 3.13 -9.18
N LYS A 59 15.31 3.45 -9.09
CA LYS A 59 15.87 4.70 -9.59
C LYS A 59 16.11 4.71 -11.10
N ASN A 60 16.37 3.56 -11.70
CA ASN A 60 16.67 3.43 -13.11
C ASN A 60 15.42 3.03 -13.91
N THR A 61 14.50 3.98 -14.10
CA THR A 61 13.24 3.77 -14.85
C THR A 61 13.45 3.56 -16.36
N LYS A 62 14.64 3.84 -16.89
CA LYS A 62 14.98 3.57 -18.29
C LYS A 62 15.16 2.06 -18.50
N THR A 63 15.92 1.41 -17.63
CA THR A 63 16.22 -0.02 -17.71
C THR A 63 15.13 -0.89 -17.06
N TYR A 64 14.43 -0.36 -16.03
CA TYR A 64 13.39 -1.07 -15.29
C TYR A 64 12.03 -0.39 -15.45
N SER A 65 11.28 -0.80 -16.46
CA SER A 65 9.98 -0.28 -16.82
C SER A 65 8.90 -0.64 -15.79
N SER A 66 7.97 0.28 -15.57
CA SER A 66 6.73 0.06 -14.82
C SER A 66 5.56 -0.31 -15.72
N ASP A 67 5.69 -0.21 -17.05
CA ASP A 67 4.61 -0.55 -17.99
C ASP A 67 4.28 -2.05 -17.91
N LYS A 68 3.02 -2.34 -17.60
CA LYS A 68 2.50 -3.68 -17.37
C LYS A 68 1.69 -4.26 -18.54
N LYS A 69 1.56 -3.53 -19.64
CA LYS A 69 0.72 -3.98 -20.77
C LYS A 69 1.11 -5.38 -21.25
N ARG A 70 2.41 -5.62 -21.43
CA ARG A 70 2.93 -6.91 -21.88
C ARG A 70 2.74 -8.03 -20.84
N GLU A 71 2.95 -7.72 -19.56
CA GLU A 71 2.80 -8.71 -18.46
C GLU A 71 1.32 -9.01 -18.18
N PHE A 72 0.46 -8.00 -18.25
CA PHE A 72 -0.94 -8.15 -17.88
C PHE A 72 -1.84 -8.66 -19.00
N ALA A 73 -1.46 -8.51 -20.28
CA ALA A 73 -2.25 -9.02 -21.39
C ALA A 73 -2.58 -10.53 -21.29
N PRO A 74 -1.62 -11.44 -21.04
CA PRO A 74 -1.93 -12.85 -20.85
C PRO A 74 -2.69 -13.15 -19.55
N LYS A 75 -2.55 -12.30 -18.50
CA LYS A 75 -3.19 -12.48 -17.21
C LYS A 75 -4.66 -12.07 -17.20
N TYR A 76 -4.99 -10.99 -17.88
CA TYR A 76 -6.31 -10.35 -17.79
C TYR A 76 -7.09 -10.31 -19.12
N GLY A 77 -6.45 -10.62 -20.27
CA GLY A 77 -7.09 -10.49 -21.59
C GLY A 77 -7.59 -9.07 -21.85
N ASP A 78 -8.67 -8.95 -22.61
CA ASP A 78 -9.35 -7.67 -22.94
C ASP A 78 -10.40 -7.28 -21.87
N SER A 79 -10.05 -7.40 -20.59
CA SER A 79 -10.96 -7.13 -19.48
C SER A 79 -10.88 -5.69 -18.97
N LEU A 80 -11.88 -5.27 -18.19
CA LEU A 80 -11.85 -3.98 -17.48
C LEU A 80 -10.71 -3.91 -16.46
N LEU A 81 -10.31 -5.04 -15.86
CA LEU A 81 -9.11 -5.10 -15.01
C LEU A 81 -7.84 -4.77 -15.79
N TYR A 82 -7.68 -5.33 -16.99
CA TYR A 82 -6.56 -4.98 -17.87
C TYR A 82 -6.56 -3.49 -18.20
N GLU A 83 -7.71 -2.98 -18.62
CA GLU A 83 -7.85 -1.57 -18.97
C GLU A 83 -7.54 -0.67 -17.77
N HIS A 84 -8.10 -0.98 -16.60
CA HIS A 84 -7.86 -0.21 -15.38
C HIS A 84 -6.38 -0.20 -15.00
N HIS A 85 -5.76 -1.37 -14.92
CA HIS A 85 -4.37 -1.44 -14.49
C HIS A 85 -3.42 -0.77 -15.50
N THR A 86 -3.63 -0.94 -16.80
CA THR A 86 -2.75 -0.35 -17.82
C THR A 86 -3.01 1.15 -18.08
N THR A 87 -4.12 1.71 -17.60
CA THR A 87 -4.42 3.14 -17.65
C THR A 87 -3.98 3.86 -16.35
N SER A 88 -3.90 3.13 -15.23
CA SER A 88 -3.52 3.69 -13.94
C SER A 88 -2.08 4.20 -13.92
N LEU A 89 -1.85 5.31 -13.21
CA LEU A 89 -0.56 6.00 -13.09
C LEU A 89 0.61 5.05 -12.80
N VAL A 90 0.43 4.12 -11.85
CA VAL A 90 1.51 3.28 -11.30
C VAL A 90 2.09 2.30 -12.31
N PHE A 91 1.32 1.91 -13.34
CA PHE A 91 1.70 0.93 -14.34
C PHE A 91 2.03 1.54 -15.71
N ASN A 92 2.49 2.78 -15.71
CA ASN A 92 2.93 3.50 -16.91
C ASN A 92 4.31 4.10 -16.72
N ASP A 93 5.03 4.26 -17.82
CA ASP A 93 6.32 4.94 -17.87
C ASP A 93 6.21 6.38 -18.37
N PRO A 94 7.24 7.21 -18.20
CA PRO A 94 7.33 8.50 -18.90
C PRO A 94 7.19 8.33 -20.44
N PRO A 95 6.53 9.27 -21.15
CA PRO A 95 6.04 10.56 -20.65
C PRO A 95 4.65 10.50 -19.98
N ALA A 96 3.84 9.46 -20.24
CA ALA A 96 2.47 9.35 -19.72
C ALA A 96 2.43 9.41 -18.19
N HIS A 97 3.29 8.62 -17.52
CA HIS A 97 3.43 8.64 -16.06
C HIS A 97 3.70 10.06 -15.55
N THR A 98 4.68 10.78 -16.13
CA THR A 98 5.09 12.10 -15.65
C THR A 98 3.95 13.11 -15.75
N ARG A 99 3.20 13.09 -16.85
CA ARG A 99 2.06 13.97 -17.09
C ARG A 99 0.94 13.71 -16.08
N VAL A 100 0.46 12.48 -15.99
CA VAL A 100 -0.63 12.11 -15.09
C VAL A 100 -0.24 12.36 -13.63
N ARG A 101 0.99 11.98 -13.24
CA ARG A 101 1.50 12.20 -11.89
C ARG A 101 1.49 13.67 -11.49
N ARG A 102 1.88 14.58 -12.38
CA ARG A 102 1.94 16.02 -12.11
C ARG A 102 0.54 16.59 -11.81
N LEU A 103 -0.46 16.15 -12.56
CA LEU A 103 -1.86 16.53 -12.33
C LEU A 103 -2.36 16.03 -10.97
N ILE A 104 -2.08 14.76 -10.62
CA ILE A 104 -2.47 14.18 -9.33
C ILE A 104 -1.73 14.86 -8.17
N MET A 105 -0.41 15.08 -8.28
CA MET A 105 0.39 15.72 -7.23
C MET A 105 -0.06 17.16 -6.94
N GLY A 106 -0.60 17.85 -7.93
CA GLY A 106 -1.25 19.16 -7.71
C GLY A 106 -2.39 19.10 -6.71
N ALA A 107 -3.12 17.97 -6.67
CA ALA A 107 -4.22 17.75 -5.75
C ALA A 107 -3.77 17.30 -4.34
N LEU A 108 -2.62 16.63 -4.24
CA LEU A 108 -2.04 16.13 -2.98
C LEU A 108 -0.88 17.01 -2.50
N SER A 109 -1.02 18.33 -2.64
CA SER A 109 0.01 19.27 -2.19
C SER A 109 0.13 19.27 -0.64
N PRO A 110 1.31 19.61 -0.08
CA PRO A 110 1.50 19.68 1.37
C PRO A 110 0.46 20.58 2.07
N ARG A 111 0.06 21.68 1.43
CA ARG A 111 -0.98 22.58 1.95
C ARG A 111 -2.36 21.92 1.98
N ALA A 112 -2.72 21.18 0.92
CA ALA A 112 -3.99 20.47 0.87
C ALA A 112 -4.06 19.38 1.96
N ILE A 113 -2.97 18.62 2.14
CA ILE A 113 -2.87 17.58 3.17
C ILE A 113 -2.95 18.19 4.57
N ALA A 114 -2.22 19.27 4.84
CA ALA A 114 -2.29 19.95 6.15
C ALA A 114 -3.70 20.48 6.47
N ALA A 115 -4.45 20.90 5.46
CA ALA A 115 -5.83 21.34 5.63
C ALA A 115 -6.80 20.20 6.01
N MET A 116 -6.45 18.94 5.80
CA MET A 116 -7.27 17.78 6.17
C MET A 116 -7.11 17.38 7.65
N GLU A 117 -6.04 17.82 8.30
CA GLU A 117 -5.70 17.39 9.66
C GLU A 117 -6.82 17.59 10.69
N PRO A 118 -7.51 18.76 10.78
CA PRO A 118 -8.60 18.94 11.73
C PRO A 118 -9.77 17.97 11.53
N ASP A 119 -10.17 17.75 10.28
CA ASP A 119 -11.26 16.83 9.94
C ASP A 119 -10.88 15.38 10.21
N LEU A 120 -9.63 15.01 9.96
CA LEU A 120 -9.10 13.69 10.26
C LEU A 120 -9.06 13.45 11.78
N ILE A 121 -8.64 14.43 12.58
CA ILE A 121 -8.69 14.35 14.04
C ILE A 121 -10.13 14.12 14.51
N ALA A 122 -11.07 14.94 14.02
CA ALA A 122 -12.48 14.80 14.39
C ALA A 122 -13.07 13.44 13.96
N LEU A 123 -12.68 12.90 12.81
CA LEU A 123 -13.05 11.57 12.36
C LEU A 123 -12.54 10.49 13.32
N VAL A 124 -11.24 10.53 13.62
CA VAL A 124 -10.60 9.53 14.50
C VAL A 124 -11.26 9.58 15.89
N ASP A 125 -11.52 10.76 16.45
CA ASP A 125 -12.19 10.89 17.75
C ASP A 125 -13.59 10.28 17.76
N ARG A 126 -14.39 10.52 16.72
CA ARG A 126 -15.72 9.89 16.59
C ARG A 126 -15.63 8.36 16.52
N LEU A 127 -14.61 7.83 15.85
CA LEU A 127 -14.39 6.36 15.80
C LEU A 127 -13.98 5.82 17.16
N LEU A 128 -13.10 6.52 17.89
CA LEU A 128 -12.68 6.12 19.24
C LEU A 128 -13.85 6.14 20.23
N ASP A 129 -14.76 7.12 20.12
CA ASP A 129 -15.97 7.17 20.95
C ASP A 129 -16.91 5.97 20.66
N ARG A 130 -17.02 5.54 19.40
CA ARG A 130 -17.77 4.32 19.04
C ARG A 130 -17.10 3.05 19.60
N LEU A 131 -15.76 2.99 19.57
CA LEU A 131 -15.02 1.86 20.17
C LEU A 131 -15.24 1.80 21.68
N ALA A 132 -15.23 2.94 22.38
CA ALA A 132 -15.45 3.00 23.82
C ALA A 132 -16.82 2.46 24.27
N ALA A 133 -17.79 2.44 23.35
CA ALA A 133 -19.15 1.93 23.59
C ALA A 133 -19.32 0.44 23.25
N LYS A 134 -18.25 -0.26 22.81
CA LYS A 134 -18.27 -1.68 22.45
C LYS A 134 -17.54 -2.53 23.46
N ASP A 135 -18.08 -3.71 23.75
CA ASP A 135 -17.41 -4.73 24.56
C ASP A 135 -16.37 -5.51 23.76
N ASP A 136 -16.74 -5.92 22.54
CA ASP A 136 -15.86 -6.61 21.58
C ASP A 136 -15.54 -5.70 20.40
N VAL A 137 -14.25 -5.45 20.19
CA VAL A 137 -13.73 -4.58 19.13
C VAL A 137 -12.93 -5.42 18.14
N ASP A 138 -13.15 -5.21 16.86
CA ASP A 138 -12.22 -5.58 15.81
C ASP A 138 -11.51 -4.31 15.31
N LEU A 139 -10.22 -4.17 15.63
CA LEU A 139 -9.44 -2.98 15.27
C LEU A 139 -9.38 -2.72 13.76
N ILE A 140 -9.62 -3.73 12.90
CA ILE A 140 -9.63 -3.53 11.45
C ILE A 140 -10.96 -2.94 10.98
N SER A 141 -12.06 -3.66 11.21
CA SER A 141 -13.37 -3.23 10.69
C SER A 141 -13.95 -2.03 11.44
N ASP A 142 -13.72 -1.94 12.75
CA ASP A 142 -14.30 -0.89 13.59
C ASP A 142 -13.47 0.41 13.61
N PHE A 143 -12.18 0.34 13.22
CA PHE A 143 -11.28 1.50 13.32
C PHE A 143 -10.41 1.70 12.08
N ALA A 144 -9.44 0.81 11.83
CA ALA A 144 -8.37 1.06 10.86
C ALA A 144 -8.88 1.22 9.42
N ALA A 145 -9.90 0.44 9.01
CA ALA A 145 -10.43 0.49 7.64
C ALA A 145 -11.37 1.68 7.41
N ALA A 146 -12.04 2.18 8.47
CA ALA A 146 -12.96 3.31 8.34
C ALA A 146 -12.23 4.63 8.03
N ILE A 147 -11.00 4.80 8.53
CA ILE A 147 -10.26 6.06 8.40
C ILE A 147 -9.94 6.38 6.93
N PRO A 148 -9.21 5.54 6.17
CA PRO A 148 -8.86 5.87 4.80
C PRO A 148 -10.05 5.91 3.84
N ILE A 149 -11.12 5.14 4.09
CA ILE A 149 -12.36 5.23 3.28
C ILE A 149 -12.99 6.61 3.40
N GLU A 150 -13.09 7.14 4.63
CA GLU A 150 -13.64 8.46 4.86
C GLU A 150 -12.74 9.56 4.27
N VAL A 151 -11.42 9.45 4.46
CA VAL A 151 -10.45 10.42 3.92
C VAL A 151 -10.53 10.48 2.40
N ILE A 152 -10.52 9.32 1.72
CA ILE A 152 -10.56 9.31 0.26
C ILE A 152 -11.96 9.65 -0.26
N GLY A 153 -13.02 9.24 0.44
CA GLY A 153 -14.37 9.68 0.14
C GLY A 153 -14.48 11.22 0.17
N ASN A 154 -13.87 11.86 1.16
CA ASN A 154 -13.78 13.32 1.23
C ASN A 154 -12.93 13.92 0.10
N LEU A 155 -11.80 13.30 -0.24
CA LEU A 155 -10.91 13.74 -1.33
C LEU A 155 -11.60 13.75 -2.69
N LEU A 156 -12.44 12.74 -2.96
CA LEU A 156 -13.21 12.62 -4.19
C LEU A 156 -14.61 13.26 -4.08
N ASP A 157 -14.93 13.83 -2.92
CA ASP A 157 -16.24 14.38 -2.56
C ASP A 157 -17.39 13.42 -2.86
N VAL A 158 -17.18 12.14 -2.49
CA VAL A 158 -18.22 11.11 -2.52
C VAL A 158 -19.19 11.37 -1.38
N PRO A 159 -20.51 11.48 -1.63
CA PRO A 159 -21.52 11.59 -0.60
C PRO A 159 -21.41 10.47 0.46
N HIS A 160 -21.66 10.80 1.72
CA HIS A 160 -21.41 9.87 2.83
C HIS A 160 -22.24 8.58 2.74
N ASP A 161 -23.48 8.71 2.28
CA ASP A 161 -24.45 7.65 2.06
C ASP A 161 -24.14 6.79 0.82
N GLU A 162 -23.20 7.21 -0.02
CA GLU A 162 -22.78 6.48 -1.24
C GLU A 162 -21.43 5.74 -1.02
N ARG A 163 -20.79 5.81 0.18
CA ARG A 163 -19.45 5.26 0.43
C ARG A 163 -19.41 3.76 0.75
N GLU A 164 -20.55 3.17 1.07
CA GLU A 164 -20.63 1.77 1.50
C GLU A 164 -19.91 0.79 0.55
N PRO A 165 -20.08 0.83 -0.80
CA PRO A 165 -19.45 -0.15 -1.67
C PRO A 165 -17.95 0.10 -1.95
N LEU A 166 -17.40 1.27 -1.60
CA LEU A 166 -16.03 1.67 -1.97
C LEU A 166 -14.97 0.70 -1.42
N ARG A 167 -15.16 0.21 -0.19
CA ARG A 167 -14.25 -0.74 0.44
C ARG A 167 -14.19 -2.05 -0.32
N ASP A 168 -15.34 -2.62 -0.63
CA ASP A 168 -15.43 -3.92 -1.29
C ASP A 168 -14.91 -3.88 -2.72
N TRP A 169 -15.20 -2.80 -3.46
CA TRP A 169 -14.61 -2.57 -4.78
C TRP A 169 -13.08 -2.49 -4.70
N SER A 170 -12.55 -1.71 -3.76
CA SER A 170 -11.10 -1.57 -3.57
C SER A 170 -10.45 -2.91 -3.27
N LEU A 171 -10.97 -3.67 -2.32
CA LEU A 171 -10.42 -4.97 -1.94
C LEU A 171 -10.48 -5.99 -3.09
N ALA A 172 -11.55 -5.97 -3.89
CA ALA A 172 -11.68 -6.86 -5.05
C ALA A 172 -10.67 -6.52 -6.16
N ILE A 173 -10.51 -5.23 -6.47
CA ILE A 173 -9.57 -4.77 -7.52
C ILE A 173 -8.12 -5.02 -7.10
N LEU A 174 -7.74 -4.68 -5.86
CA LEU A 174 -6.39 -4.91 -5.35
C LEU A 174 -6.08 -6.40 -5.17
N GLY A 175 -7.10 -7.21 -4.81
CA GLY A 175 -6.95 -8.66 -4.74
C GLY A 175 -6.59 -9.30 -6.09
N ALA A 176 -6.99 -8.69 -7.20
CA ALA A 176 -6.60 -9.14 -8.52
C ALA A 176 -5.12 -8.88 -8.87
N LEU A 177 -4.39 -8.05 -8.09
CA LEU A 177 -2.95 -7.82 -8.27
C LEU A 177 -2.07 -8.87 -7.60
N GLU A 178 -2.64 -9.81 -6.83
CA GLU A 178 -1.87 -10.91 -6.26
C GLU A 178 -1.17 -11.74 -7.34
N PRO A 179 -0.01 -12.34 -7.07
CA PRO A 179 0.73 -13.15 -8.05
C PRO A 179 -0.13 -14.22 -8.70
N VAL A 180 -0.91 -14.94 -7.89
CA VAL A 180 -1.88 -15.95 -8.34
C VAL A 180 -3.28 -15.48 -8.00
N ILE A 181 -4.18 -15.55 -8.98
CA ILE A 181 -5.59 -15.21 -8.79
C ILE A 181 -6.49 -16.34 -9.25
N SER A 182 -7.56 -16.61 -8.50
CA SER A 182 -8.58 -17.57 -8.94
C SER A 182 -9.53 -16.92 -9.97
N PRO A 183 -10.23 -17.75 -10.79
CA PRO A 183 -11.25 -17.26 -11.71
C PRO A 183 -12.32 -16.39 -11.00
N GLU A 184 -12.70 -16.76 -9.77
CA GLU A 184 -13.69 -16.02 -8.97
C GLU A 184 -13.14 -14.66 -8.50
N ALA A 185 -11.86 -14.61 -8.10
CA ALA A 185 -11.20 -13.36 -7.73
C ALA A 185 -11.07 -12.42 -8.94
N PHE A 186 -10.71 -12.98 -10.11
CA PHE A 186 -10.71 -12.25 -11.37
C PHE A 186 -12.10 -11.68 -11.69
N ALA A 187 -13.15 -12.51 -11.66
CA ALA A 187 -14.50 -12.08 -11.97
C ALA A 187 -15.01 -10.98 -11.04
N ARG A 188 -14.74 -11.13 -9.71
CA ARG A 188 -15.09 -10.10 -8.71
C ARG A 188 -14.33 -8.79 -8.97
N GLY A 189 -13.02 -8.84 -9.22
CA GLY A 189 -12.23 -7.65 -9.50
C GLY A 189 -12.67 -6.95 -10.79
N ASN A 190 -12.95 -7.71 -11.84
CA ASN A 190 -13.44 -7.17 -13.11
C ASN A 190 -14.82 -6.51 -12.98
N LYS A 191 -15.74 -7.15 -12.25
CA LYS A 191 -17.05 -6.56 -11.91
C LYS A 191 -16.89 -5.28 -11.10
N ALA A 192 -16.05 -5.28 -10.08
CA ALA A 192 -15.81 -4.12 -9.22
C ALA A 192 -15.27 -2.91 -10.02
N VAL A 193 -14.39 -3.12 -11.02
CA VAL A 193 -13.99 -2.04 -11.93
C VAL A 193 -15.19 -1.48 -12.69
N GLY A 194 -16.06 -2.34 -13.25
CA GLY A 194 -17.24 -1.91 -13.99
C GLY A 194 -18.22 -1.12 -13.13
N ASP A 195 -18.55 -1.63 -11.95
CA ASP A 195 -19.46 -0.96 -11.01
C ASP A 195 -18.89 0.42 -10.59
N PHE A 196 -17.58 0.48 -10.33
CA PHE A 196 -16.93 1.71 -9.90
C PHE A 196 -16.84 2.73 -11.05
N LEU A 197 -16.55 2.31 -12.28
CA LEU A 197 -16.58 3.19 -13.45
C LEU A 197 -17.97 3.80 -13.64
N SER A 198 -19.03 2.99 -13.60
CA SER A 198 -20.41 3.46 -13.74
C SER A 198 -20.78 4.48 -12.66
N TYR A 199 -20.34 4.25 -11.42
CA TYR A 199 -20.53 5.19 -10.32
C TYR A 199 -19.78 6.51 -10.56
N LEU A 200 -18.49 6.42 -10.93
CA LEU A 200 -17.66 7.60 -11.16
C LEU A 200 -18.11 8.45 -12.35
N GLU A 201 -18.64 7.85 -13.40
CA GLU A 201 -19.23 8.60 -14.52
C GLU A 201 -20.33 9.54 -14.03
N VAL A 202 -21.24 9.03 -13.21
CA VAL A 202 -22.31 9.82 -12.61
C VAL A 202 -21.75 10.90 -11.67
N LEU A 203 -20.78 10.55 -10.83
CA LEU A 203 -20.16 11.48 -9.88
C LEU A 203 -19.43 12.62 -10.62
N VAL A 204 -18.69 12.31 -11.69
CA VAL A 204 -17.98 13.30 -12.52
C VAL A 204 -18.98 14.26 -13.18
N GLU A 205 -20.08 13.76 -13.73
CA GLU A 205 -21.12 14.64 -14.33
C GLU A 205 -21.78 15.55 -13.28
N ARG A 206 -22.11 15.02 -12.10
CA ARG A 206 -22.60 15.86 -10.97
C ARG A 206 -21.59 16.95 -10.63
N ARG A 207 -20.29 16.62 -10.63
CA ARG A 207 -19.22 17.55 -10.30
C ARG A 207 -18.96 18.58 -11.38
N ARG A 208 -19.10 18.21 -12.65
CA ARG A 208 -19.06 19.16 -13.79
C ARG A 208 -20.21 20.16 -13.73
N ALA A 209 -21.41 19.70 -13.41
CA ALA A 209 -22.58 20.56 -13.27
C ALA A 209 -22.50 21.52 -12.06
N LYS A 210 -21.87 21.06 -10.97
CA LYS A 210 -21.68 21.84 -9.74
C LYS A 210 -20.26 21.65 -9.22
N PRO A 211 -19.28 22.39 -9.75
CA PRO A 211 -17.90 22.29 -9.31
C PRO A 211 -17.73 22.69 -7.85
N GLY A 212 -16.94 21.92 -7.12
CA GLY A 212 -16.49 22.23 -5.76
C GLY A 212 -15.33 23.24 -5.78
N ASN A 213 -14.77 23.50 -4.59
CA ASN A 213 -13.56 24.29 -4.47
C ASN A 213 -12.33 23.41 -4.82
N PRO A 214 -11.61 23.68 -5.93
CA PRO A 214 -10.48 22.86 -6.36
C PRO A 214 -9.28 22.88 -5.38
N GLN A 215 -9.30 23.71 -4.34
CA GLN A 215 -8.31 23.70 -3.27
C GLN A 215 -8.56 22.58 -2.24
N HIS A 216 -9.79 22.11 -2.11
CA HIS A 216 -10.22 21.10 -1.15
C HIS A 216 -10.84 19.87 -1.80
N ASP A 217 -11.34 19.98 -3.03
CA ASP A 217 -11.99 18.95 -3.80
C ASP A 217 -11.04 18.45 -4.91
N VAL A 218 -10.46 17.29 -4.68
CA VAL A 218 -9.51 16.66 -5.61
C VAL A 218 -10.18 16.31 -6.92
N LEU A 219 -11.43 15.84 -6.90
CA LEU A 219 -12.15 15.49 -8.12
C LEU A 219 -12.39 16.71 -9.01
N THR A 220 -12.86 17.85 -8.44
CA THR A 220 -12.96 19.11 -9.18
C THR A 220 -11.61 19.53 -9.76
N ARG A 221 -10.52 19.40 -8.98
CA ARG A 221 -9.18 19.74 -9.46
C ARG A 221 -8.73 18.83 -10.61
N LEU A 222 -8.99 17.53 -10.55
CA LEU A 222 -8.64 16.60 -11.62
C LEU A 222 -9.47 16.85 -12.91
N ILE A 223 -10.76 17.20 -12.74
CA ILE A 223 -11.63 17.54 -13.87
C ILE A 223 -11.18 18.83 -14.57
N GLN A 224 -10.79 19.84 -13.80
CA GLN A 224 -10.37 21.17 -14.29
C GLN A 224 -8.88 21.26 -14.58
N GLY A 225 -8.10 20.30 -14.04
CA GLY A 225 -6.65 20.34 -14.07
C GLY A 225 -6.10 20.35 -15.49
N GLU A 226 -5.17 21.28 -15.71
CA GLU A 226 -4.41 21.42 -16.94
C GLU A 226 -2.95 21.63 -16.58
N ASP A 227 -2.06 20.95 -17.31
CA ASP A 227 -0.64 21.12 -17.18
C ASP A 227 -0.02 21.27 -18.58
N ASN A 228 0.52 22.45 -18.86
CA ASN A 228 1.10 22.82 -20.18
C ASN A 228 0.14 22.58 -21.36
N GLY A 229 -1.16 22.85 -21.19
CA GLY A 229 -2.20 22.61 -22.21
C GLY A 229 -2.72 21.19 -22.26
N GLU A 230 -2.21 20.29 -21.43
CA GLU A 230 -2.63 18.89 -21.35
C GLU A 230 -3.58 18.64 -20.18
N ARG A 231 -4.65 17.87 -20.45
CA ARG A 231 -5.62 17.42 -19.45
C ARG A 231 -5.68 15.91 -19.40
N LEU A 232 -6.27 15.37 -18.33
CA LEU A 232 -6.64 13.96 -18.33
C LEU A 232 -7.75 13.72 -19.35
N THR A 233 -7.64 12.67 -20.14
CA THR A 233 -8.76 12.16 -20.92
C THR A 233 -9.86 11.66 -19.97
N ALA A 234 -11.10 11.51 -20.42
CA ALA A 234 -12.18 10.96 -19.59
C ALA A 234 -11.80 9.58 -19.02
N LYS A 235 -11.17 8.74 -19.84
CA LYS A 235 -10.68 7.42 -19.43
C LYS A 235 -9.61 7.51 -18.34
N GLU A 236 -8.59 8.35 -18.54
CA GLU A 236 -7.54 8.56 -17.54
C GLU A 236 -8.08 9.11 -16.23
N LEU A 237 -9.04 10.03 -16.28
CA LEU A 237 -9.69 10.60 -15.11
C LEU A 237 -10.35 9.50 -14.27
N LEU A 238 -11.24 8.71 -14.87
CA LEU A 238 -12.00 7.67 -14.16
C LEU A 238 -11.07 6.60 -13.57
N HIS A 239 -10.17 6.06 -14.38
CA HIS A 239 -9.25 5.01 -13.90
C HIS A 239 -8.25 5.50 -12.85
N ASN A 240 -7.83 6.76 -12.89
CA ASN A 240 -6.98 7.32 -11.84
C ASN A 240 -7.77 7.72 -10.59
N CYS A 241 -9.06 8.03 -10.66
CA CYS A 241 -9.91 8.12 -9.46
C CYS A 241 -10.03 6.76 -8.75
N ILE A 242 -10.30 5.66 -9.50
CA ILE A 242 -10.26 4.29 -8.95
C ILE A 242 -8.89 3.99 -8.34
N PHE A 243 -7.79 4.34 -9.04
CA PHE A 243 -6.44 4.12 -8.55
C PHE A 243 -6.16 4.88 -7.23
N LEU A 244 -6.57 6.14 -7.11
CA LEU A 244 -6.38 6.93 -5.90
C LEU A 244 -7.09 6.30 -4.70
N LEU A 245 -8.33 5.84 -4.88
CA LEU A 245 -9.07 5.16 -3.82
C LEU A 245 -8.38 3.85 -3.42
N ASN A 246 -8.06 3.01 -4.38
CA ASN A 246 -7.40 1.72 -4.14
C ASN A 246 -6.05 1.88 -3.44
N ALA A 247 -5.21 2.81 -3.93
CA ALA A 247 -3.88 3.04 -3.40
C ALA A 247 -3.88 3.56 -1.96
N GLY A 248 -4.88 4.37 -1.59
CA GLY A 248 -4.96 4.97 -0.26
C GLY A 248 -5.67 4.09 0.77
N HIS A 249 -6.63 3.25 0.37
CA HIS A 249 -7.46 2.49 1.31
C HIS A 249 -6.71 1.37 2.02
N GLU A 250 -6.37 0.29 1.31
CA GLU A 250 -5.86 -0.94 1.94
C GLU A 250 -4.49 -0.73 2.59
N THR A 251 -3.63 0.04 1.95
CA THR A 251 -2.27 0.28 2.46
C THR A 251 -2.27 1.04 3.79
N THR A 252 -3.15 2.03 3.95
CA THR A 252 -3.27 2.81 5.19
C THR A 252 -4.01 2.02 6.27
N THR A 253 -5.05 1.25 5.91
CA THR A 253 -5.68 0.28 6.82
C THR A 253 -4.62 -0.67 7.40
N ASN A 254 -3.76 -1.23 6.53
CA ASN A 254 -2.70 -2.13 6.95
C ASN A 254 -1.63 -1.42 7.80
N LEU A 255 -1.26 -0.17 7.49
CA LEU A 255 -0.33 0.61 8.32
C LEU A 255 -0.85 0.75 9.75
N ILE A 256 -2.11 1.15 9.91
CA ILE A 256 -2.71 1.35 11.24
C ILE A 256 -2.85 0.01 11.97
N GLY A 257 -3.39 -1.01 11.31
CA GLY A 257 -3.58 -2.35 11.89
C GLY A 257 -2.26 -3.02 12.27
N ASN A 258 -1.29 -3.04 11.35
CA ASN A 258 0.05 -3.58 11.61
C ASN A 258 0.75 -2.83 12.74
N GLY A 259 0.60 -1.50 12.81
CA GLY A 259 1.19 -0.68 13.85
C GLY A 259 0.63 -0.99 15.24
N LEU A 260 -0.69 -1.09 15.37
CA LEU A 260 -1.34 -1.40 16.65
C LEU A 260 -1.01 -2.83 17.13
N VAL A 261 -0.95 -3.81 16.21
CA VAL A 261 -0.54 -5.18 16.55
C VAL A 261 0.94 -5.21 16.96
N ALA A 262 1.84 -4.64 16.15
CA ALA A 262 3.27 -4.65 16.45
C ALA A 262 3.59 -3.96 17.79
N LEU A 263 2.91 -2.87 18.13
CA LEU A 263 3.05 -2.21 19.44
C LEU A 263 2.49 -3.07 20.58
N SER A 264 1.38 -3.80 20.36
CA SER A 264 0.83 -4.70 21.34
C SER A 264 1.74 -5.90 21.61
N GLU A 265 2.41 -6.42 20.57
CA GLU A 265 3.39 -7.51 20.66
C GLU A 265 4.75 -7.05 21.21
N THR A 266 5.02 -5.73 21.26
CA THR A 266 6.24 -5.14 21.82
C THR A 266 5.92 -4.16 22.96
N PRO A 267 5.51 -4.62 24.15
CA PRO A 267 5.02 -3.76 25.24
C PRO A 267 5.98 -2.64 25.66
N ALA A 268 7.30 -2.90 25.58
CA ALA A 268 8.30 -1.88 25.88
C ALA A 268 8.24 -0.69 24.91
N GLN A 269 8.05 -0.94 23.61
CA GLN A 269 7.92 0.12 22.59
C GLN A 269 6.57 0.82 22.69
N LYS A 270 5.48 0.08 22.97
CA LYS A 270 4.16 0.65 23.25
C LYS A 270 4.23 1.63 24.44
N LYS A 271 4.80 1.20 25.56
CA LYS A 271 4.99 2.02 26.76
C LYS A 271 5.82 3.27 26.44
N ARG A 272 6.96 3.10 25.75
CA ARG A 272 7.82 4.21 25.34
C ARG A 272 7.07 5.25 24.49
N LEU A 273 6.20 4.81 23.56
CA LEU A 273 5.45 5.73 22.72
C LEU A 273 4.37 6.48 23.52
N ILE A 274 3.76 5.85 24.53
CA ILE A 274 2.78 6.51 25.43
C ILE A 274 3.48 7.55 26.30
N GLU A 275 4.68 7.24 26.82
CA GLU A 275 5.46 8.14 27.66
C GLU A 275 6.13 9.29 26.86
N HIS A 276 6.45 9.04 25.59
CA HIS A 276 7.09 9.98 24.66
C HIS A 276 6.30 10.13 23.36
N PRO A 277 5.12 10.81 23.36
CA PRO A 277 4.25 10.92 22.20
C PRO A 277 4.88 11.71 21.03
N ASP A 278 5.92 12.50 21.26
CA ASP A 278 6.74 13.15 20.24
C ASP A 278 7.42 12.16 19.28
N LEU A 279 7.62 10.91 19.70
CA LEU A 279 8.15 9.82 18.84
C LEU A 279 7.16 9.30 17.80
N ILE A 280 5.90 9.76 17.77
CA ILE A 280 4.90 9.20 16.84
C ILE A 280 5.34 9.24 15.38
N LYS A 281 6.04 10.28 14.94
CA LYS A 281 6.52 10.38 13.56
C LYS A 281 7.57 9.31 13.24
N SER A 282 8.55 9.10 14.12
CA SER A 282 9.55 8.04 13.94
C SER A 282 8.94 6.65 14.12
N ALA A 283 7.97 6.50 15.00
CA ALA A 283 7.23 5.25 15.18
C ALA A 283 6.47 4.84 13.90
N VAL A 284 5.83 5.77 13.21
CA VAL A 284 5.16 5.49 11.91
C VAL A 284 6.17 5.06 10.85
N GLU A 285 7.33 5.71 10.73
CA GLU A 285 8.39 5.27 9.81
C GLU A 285 8.90 3.86 10.16
N GLU A 286 9.05 3.57 11.46
CA GLU A 286 9.51 2.25 11.88
C GLU A 286 8.47 1.15 11.66
N ILE A 287 7.19 1.42 11.89
CA ILE A 287 6.09 0.51 11.57
C ILE A 287 6.08 0.20 10.06
N LEU A 288 6.22 1.24 9.22
CA LEU A 288 6.32 1.10 7.77
C LEU A 288 7.52 0.25 7.33
N ARG A 289 8.66 0.37 8.01
CA ARG A 289 9.83 -0.47 7.77
C ARG A 289 9.59 -1.90 8.23
N PHE A 290 9.17 -2.06 9.48
CA PHE A 290 9.12 -3.35 10.18
C PHE A 290 8.03 -4.27 9.61
N GLU A 291 6.84 -3.72 9.30
CA GLU A 291 5.71 -4.46 8.74
C GLU A 291 5.10 -3.67 7.57
N SER A 292 5.83 -3.63 6.46
CA SER A 292 5.41 -2.86 5.27
C SER A 292 4.06 -3.32 4.76
N SER A 293 3.10 -2.41 4.62
CA SER A 293 1.78 -2.69 4.06
C SER A 293 1.84 -3.21 2.63
N ASN A 294 2.74 -2.65 1.81
CA ASN A 294 3.04 -3.17 0.47
C ASN A 294 4.37 -3.92 0.52
N GLN A 295 4.32 -5.23 0.28
CA GLN A 295 5.47 -6.12 0.35
C GLN A 295 6.22 -6.25 -0.98
N LEU A 296 5.53 -6.07 -2.11
CA LEU A 296 6.05 -6.40 -3.43
C LEU A 296 5.87 -5.25 -4.43
N GLY A 297 6.97 -4.78 -5.00
CA GLY A 297 6.99 -3.99 -6.23
C GLY A 297 7.27 -4.85 -7.45
N ASN A 298 7.01 -4.33 -8.65
CA ASN A 298 7.32 -5.04 -9.90
C ASN A 298 7.92 -4.11 -10.94
N ARG A 299 8.84 -4.63 -11.72
CA ARG A 299 9.43 -3.99 -12.91
C ARG A 299 9.62 -5.01 -14.02
N MET A 300 9.94 -4.51 -15.22
CA MET A 300 10.37 -5.32 -16.35
C MET A 300 11.63 -4.69 -16.94
N THR A 301 12.64 -5.49 -17.24
CA THR A 301 13.85 -5.00 -17.91
C THR A 301 13.54 -4.59 -19.35
N THR A 302 14.03 -3.44 -19.80
CA THR A 302 13.86 -2.96 -21.17
C THR A 302 15.04 -3.35 -22.08
N GLU A 303 16.18 -3.64 -21.48
CA GLU A 303 17.44 -4.01 -22.11
C GLU A 303 18.15 -5.08 -21.25
N PRO A 304 19.15 -5.80 -21.79
CA PRO A 304 19.98 -6.67 -20.97
C PRO A 304 20.69 -5.86 -19.87
N VAL A 305 20.68 -6.40 -18.66
CA VAL A 305 21.27 -5.74 -17.49
C VAL A 305 21.86 -6.77 -16.52
N GLU A 306 22.93 -6.41 -15.84
CA GLU A 306 23.45 -7.16 -14.70
C GLU A 306 22.90 -6.58 -13.39
N LEU A 307 22.35 -7.43 -12.53
CA LEU A 307 21.81 -7.06 -11.23
C LEU A 307 22.23 -8.08 -10.17
N GLY A 308 22.89 -7.59 -9.12
CA GLY A 308 23.39 -8.47 -8.05
C GLY A 308 24.33 -9.58 -8.52
N GLY A 309 25.06 -9.37 -9.63
CA GLY A 309 25.94 -10.37 -10.25
C GLY A 309 25.24 -11.36 -11.18
N VAL A 310 23.94 -11.15 -11.47
CA VAL A 310 23.14 -12.00 -12.37
C VAL A 310 22.78 -11.24 -13.64
N ALA A 311 23.04 -11.83 -14.81
CA ALA A 311 22.64 -11.26 -16.09
C ALA A 311 21.15 -11.54 -16.39
N LEU A 312 20.38 -10.47 -16.60
CA LEU A 312 18.97 -10.50 -16.98
C LEU A 312 18.81 -10.06 -18.42
N ALA A 313 18.06 -10.82 -19.20
CA ALA A 313 17.70 -10.45 -20.58
C ALA A 313 16.68 -9.31 -20.61
N ALA A 314 16.57 -8.60 -21.73
CA ALA A 314 15.49 -7.65 -21.97
C ALA A 314 14.11 -8.36 -21.89
N GLY A 315 13.10 -7.67 -21.34
CA GLY A 315 11.76 -8.21 -21.17
C GLY A 315 11.59 -9.18 -20.00
N THR A 316 12.57 -9.25 -19.09
CA THR A 316 12.50 -10.08 -17.88
C THR A 316 11.67 -9.40 -16.80
N PRO A 317 10.60 -10.02 -16.29
CA PRO A 317 9.86 -9.52 -15.12
C PRO A 317 10.71 -9.63 -13.85
N VAL A 318 10.68 -8.59 -13.01
CA VAL A 318 11.43 -8.53 -11.75
C VAL A 318 10.50 -8.11 -10.62
N THR A 319 10.39 -8.94 -9.60
CA THR A 319 9.68 -8.64 -8.36
C THR A 319 10.65 -8.06 -7.34
N LEU A 320 10.30 -6.92 -6.78
CA LEU A 320 11.07 -6.18 -5.79
C LEU A 320 10.48 -6.45 -4.41
N CYS A 321 11.12 -7.28 -3.57
CA CYS A 321 10.61 -7.61 -2.23
C CYS A 321 10.94 -6.50 -1.22
N ILE A 322 10.02 -5.56 -1.07
CA ILE A 322 10.12 -4.43 -0.16
C ILE A 322 10.25 -4.93 1.29
N GLY A 323 9.44 -5.94 1.68
CA GLY A 323 9.48 -6.51 3.02
C GLY A 323 10.84 -7.09 3.38
N ALA A 324 11.52 -7.77 2.44
CA ALA A 324 12.87 -8.29 2.63
C ALA A 324 13.91 -7.16 2.72
N ALA A 325 13.84 -6.18 1.81
CA ALA A 325 14.77 -5.06 1.76
C ALA A 325 14.68 -4.17 2.99
N ASN A 326 13.49 -3.98 3.56
CA ASN A 326 13.28 -3.21 4.78
C ASN A 326 13.79 -3.91 6.05
N ARG A 327 14.19 -5.17 5.94
CA ARG A 327 14.87 -5.94 6.99
C ARG A 327 16.27 -6.39 6.57
N ASP A 328 16.89 -5.67 5.63
CA ASP A 328 18.27 -5.95 5.21
C ASP A 328 19.29 -5.44 6.25
N PRO A 329 20.12 -6.33 6.85
CA PRO A 329 21.12 -5.92 7.83
C PRO A 329 22.25 -5.05 7.25
N ALA A 330 22.42 -5.05 5.92
CA ALA A 330 23.36 -4.13 5.26
C ALA A 330 22.88 -2.67 5.33
N GLN A 331 21.57 -2.43 5.46
CA GLN A 331 20.98 -1.09 5.55
C GLN A 331 20.53 -0.74 6.96
N PHE A 332 20.03 -1.70 7.74
CA PHE A 332 19.44 -1.47 9.06
C PHE A 332 20.14 -2.32 10.13
N SER A 333 20.68 -1.67 11.15
CA SER A 333 21.17 -2.39 12.34
C SER A 333 19.99 -3.03 13.07
N ASP A 334 20.17 -4.28 13.54
CA ASP A 334 19.13 -5.05 14.22
C ASP A 334 17.75 -4.98 13.50
N PRO A 335 17.69 -5.43 12.23
CA PRO A 335 16.54 -5.19 11.36
C PRO A 335 15.27 -5.94 11.79
N GLU A 336 15.41 -6.99 12.60
CA GLU A 336 14.31 -7.82 13.09
C GLU A 336 13.64 -7.26 14.35
N SER A 337 14.19 -6.19 14.93
CA SER A 337 13.63 -5.52 16.10
C SER A 337 12.83 -4.28 15.70
N LEU A 338 11.67 -4.07 16.34
CA LEU A 338 10.92 -2.83 16.27
C LEU A 338 11.58 -1.80 17.21
N ASP A 339 12.12 -0.70 16.66
CA ASP A 339 12.61 0.44 17.41
C ASP A 339 11.94 1.73 16.94
N ILE A 340 10.95 2.22 17.67
CA ILE A 340 10.19 3.43 17.33
C ILE A 340 11.02 4.71 17.29
N GLY A 341 12.26 4.67 17.78
CA GLY A 341 13.20 5.80 17.73
C GLY A 341 14.26 5.66 16.64
N ARG A 342 14.17 4.66 15.76
CA ARG A 342 15.18 4.40 14.73
C ARG A 342 15.47 5.62 13.87
N THR A 343 16.74 5.99 13.79
CA THR A 343 17.22 7.08 12.93
C THR A 343 18.69 6.83 12.53
N PRO A 344 19.05 6.94 11.23
CA PRO A 344 18.17 7.18 10.10
C PRO A 344 17.28 5.95 9.78
N ASN A 345 16.10 6.18 9.19
CA ASN A 345 15.18 5.14 8.77
C ASN A 345 14.80 5.32 7.28
N ARG A 346 15.64 4.83 6.38
CA ARG A 346 15.49 4.98 4.92
C ARG A 346 14.76 3.78 4.31
N HIS A 347 13.60 3.44 4.85
CA HIS A 347 12.81 2.31 4.38
C HIS A 347 12.23 2.53 2.97
N LEU A 348 11.88 1.42 2.29
CA LEU A 348 11.33 1.39 0.95
C LEU A 348 9.81 1.15 0.91
N ALA A 349 9.08 1.28 2.03
CA ALA A 349 7.64 1.05 2.07
C ALA A 349 6.86 1.96 1.11
N PHE A 350 7.37 3.16 0.83
CA PHE A 350 6.84 4.09 -0.17
C PHE A 350 7.55 4.01 -1.53
N GLY A 351 8.38 3.00 -1.75
CA GLY A 351 9.27 2.96 -2.90
C GLY A 351 10.27 4.12 -2.92
N THR A 352 10.93 4.32 -4.06
CA THR A 352 11.82 5.47 -4.31
C THR A 352 11.86 5.80 -5.80
N GLY A 353 12.47 6.92 -6.19
CA GLY A 353 12.57 7.36 -7.58
C GLY A 353 11.28 7.94 -8.14
N ALA A 354 11.10 7.86 -9.46
CA ALA A 354 9.98 8.49 -10.17
C ALA A 354 8.59 8.01 -9.69
N HIS A 355 8.49 6.74 -9.29
CA HIS A 355 7.28 6.12 -8.78
C HIS A 355 7.14 6.13 -7.25
N GLN A 356 7.93 6.94 -6.53
CA GLN A 356 7.74 7.08 -5.09
C GLN A 356 6.29 7.45 -4.78
N CYS A 357 5.73 6.88 -3.70
CA CYS A 357 4.31 7.02 -3.34
C CYS A 357 3.85 8.49 -3.34
N ALA A 358 2.81 8.78 -4.11
CA ALA A 358 2.23 10.13 -4.20
C ALA A 358 1.50 10.53 -2.91
N GLY A 359 0.90 9.55 -2.21
CA GLY A 359 0.14 9.75 -0.98
C GLY A 359 0.96 9.63 0.30
N MET A 360 2.30 9.53 0.24
CA MET A 360 3.12 9.24 1.43
C MET A 360 2.96 10.23 2.59
N ALA A 361 2.71 11.51 2.29
CA ALA A 361 2.50 12.53 3.32
C ALA A 361 1.14 12.34 4.03
N LEU A 362 0.11 11.98 3.25
CA LEU A 362 -1.23 11.69 3.79
C LEU A 362 -1.23 10.41 4.63
N ALA A 363 -0.62 9.33 4.14
CA ALA A 363 -0.51 8.07 4.88
C ALA A 363 0.22 8.24 6.22
N ARG A 364 1.30 9.06 6.25
CA ARG A 364 1.99 9.42 7.50
C ARG A 364 1.10 10.18 8.46
N LEU A 365 0.33 11.13 7.95
CA LEU A 365 -0.61 11.92 8.76
C LEU A 365 -1.70 11.02 9.35
N GLU A 366 -2.32 10.19 8.53
CA GLU A 366 -3.36 9.23 8.96
C GLU A 366 -2.81 8.24 10.00
N GLY A 367 -1.67 7.61 9.74
CA GLY A 367 -1.03 6.70 10.67
C GLY A 367 -0.66 7.37 12.01
N ALA A 368 -0.09 8.58 11.96
CA ALA A 368 0.30 9.31 13.15
C ALA A 368 -0.91 9.70 14.02
N ILE A 369 -1.96 10.24 13.42
CA ILE A 369 -3.17 10.66 14.14
C ILE A 369 -3.92 9.44 14.69
N ALA A 370 -4.12 8.41 13.86
CA ALA A 370 -4.86 7.21 14.27
C ALA A 370 -4.18 6.49 15.45
N ILE A 371 -2.86 6.21 15.32
CA ILE A 371 -2.13 5.45 16.34
C ILE A 371 -1.96 6.27 17.62
N SER A 372 -1.56 7.55 17.53
CA SER A 372 -1.35 8.35 18.73
C SER A 372 -2.63 8.55 19.53
N ARG A 373 -3.74 8.90 18.86
CA ARG A 373 -5.02 9.14 19.54
C ARG A 373 -5.61 7.86 20.10
N PHE A 374 -5.45 6.71 19.41
CA PHE A 374 -5.86 5.43 19.94
C PHE A 374 -5.11 5.08 21.22
N LEU A 375 -3.77 5.24 21.26
CA LEU A 375 -2.97 4.95 22.45
C LEU A 375 -3.27 5.90 23.62
N VAL A 376 -3.56 7.17 23.36
CA VAL A 376 -3.96 8.14 24.39
C VAL A 376 -5.33 7.74 24.98
N ARG A 377 -6.28 7.34 24.12
CA ARG A 377 -7.64 7.00 24.55
C ARG A 377 -7.72 5.65 25.27
N PHE A 378 -6.92 4.66 24.80
CA PHE A 378 -6.94 3.28 25.27
C PHE A 378 -5.53 2.77 25.61
N PRO A 379 -4.83 3.37 26.59
CA PRO A 379 -3.45 2.97 26.90
C PRO A 379 -3.36 1.54 27.41
N GLY A 380 -4.42 1.03 28.07
CA GLY A 380 -4.54 -0.32 28.61
C GLY A 380 -5.07 -1.37 27.61
N HIS A 381 -5.33 -1.02 26.35
CA HIS A 381 -5.87 -1.99 25.39
C HIS A 381 -5.01 -3.25 25.28
N ALA A 382 -5.66 -4.37 25.04
CA ALA A 382 -5.00 -5.66 24.85
C ALA A 382 -5.67 -6.46 23.72
N LEU A 383 -4.88 -7.26 23.01
CA LEU A 383 -5.42 -8.20 22.04
C LEU A 383 -6.26 -9.27 22.78
N ASN A 384 -7.45 -9.56 22.27
CA ASN A 384 -8.39 -10.54 22.82
C ASN A 384 -8.61 -11.69 21.84
N GLY A 385 -7.54 -12.43 21.54
CA GLY A 385 -7.49 -13.51 20.58
C GLY A 385 -6.42 -13.32 19.53
N GLU A 386 -6.26 -14.32 18.67
CA GLU A 386 -5.25 -14.32 17.62
C GLU A 386 -5.64 -13.36 16.47
N PRO A 387 -4.78 -12.39 16.09
CA PRO A 387 -4.98 -11.60 14.89
C PRO A 387 -4.98 -12.47 13.63
N VAL A 388 -5.96 -12.26 12.76
CA VAL A 388 -6.12 -13.04 11.53
C VAL A 388 -5.48 -12.28 10.35
N ARG A 389 -4.46 -12.86 9.74
CA ARG A 389 -3.82 -12.29 8.54
C ARG A 389 -4.79 -12.25 7.35
N GLY A 390 -4.64 -11.24 6.48
CA GLY A 390 -5.49 -11.04 5.30
C GLY A 390 -5.27 -12.04 4.16
N GLY A 391 -4.30 -12.96 4.29
CA GLY A 391 -4.03 -14.00 3.28
C GLY A 391 -3.50 -13.45 1.96
N ARG A 392 -2.85 -12.27 1.96
CA ARG A 392 -2.27 -11.63 0.78
C ARG A 392 -0.76 -11.50 0.92
N VAL A 393 -0.04 -11.73 -0.19
CA VAL A 393 1.41 -11.57 -0.20
C VAL A 393 1.84 -10.15 -0.59
N ARG A 394 1.09 -9.51 -1.49
CA ARG A 394 1.41 -8.15 -1.93
C ARG A 394 1.02 -7.10 -0.90
N PHE A 395 -0.19 -7.16 -0.39
CA PHE A 395 -0.74 -6.21 0.58
C PHE A 395 -0.88 -6.90 1.94
N ARG A 396 0.17 -6.77 2.76
CA ARG A 396 0.26 -7.45 4.04
C ARG A 396 -0.38 -6.66 5.16
N GLY A 397 -1.35 -7.28 5.81
CA GLY A 397 -2.08 -6.75 6.94
C GLY A 397 -2.94 -7.82 7.57
N PHE A 398 -3.93 -7.38 8.33
CA PHE A 398 -4.88 -8.25 9.03
C PHE A 398 -6.29 -8.08 8.45
N SER A 399 -7.05 -9.16 8.40
CA SER A 399 -8.48 -9.14 8.12
C SER A 399 -9.32 -8.93 9.38
N LYS A 400 -8.77 -9.33 10.56
CA LYS A 400 -9.41 -9.17 11.86
C LYS A 400 -8.34 -9.06 12.95
N VAL A 401 -8.56 -8.15 13.92
CA VAL A 401 -7.72 -7.98 15.12
C VAL A 401 -8.63 -7.79 16.32
N PRO A 402 -8.98 -8.89 17.01
CA PRO A 402 -9.81 -8.83 18.23
C PRO A 402 -9.09 -8.07 19.34
N CYS A 403 -9.77 -7.13 19.99
CA CYS A 403 -9.19 -6.25 20.99
C CYS A 403 -10.21 -5.90 22.09
N VAL A 404 -9.72 -5.76 23.32
CA VAL A 404 -10.42 -5.13 24.43
C VAL A 404 -9.82 -3.77 24.66
N VAL A 405 -10.63 -2.73 24.66
CA VAL A 405 -10.18 -1.33 24.82
C VAL A 405 -10.41 -0.77 26.23
N ASN A 406 -11.36 -1.32 26.97
CA ASN A 406 -11.73 -0.90 28.32
C ASN A 406 -11.18 -1.90 29.37
N GLN A 407 -9.88 -1.81 29.68
CA GLN A 407 -9.25 -2.53 30.79
C GLN A 407 -8.71 -1.56 31.83
#